data_15a28d9263b19085753f062aeec20590
#
_entry.id   15a28d9263b19085753f062aeec20590
#
_cell.length_a   1.000
_cell.length_b   1.000
_cell.length_c   1.000
_cell.angle_alpha   90.00
_cell.angle_beta   90.00
_cell.angle_gamma   90.00
#
_symmetry.space_group_name_H-M   'P 1'
#
loop_
_entity.id
_entity.type
_entity.pdbx_description
1 polymer ?
#
loop_
_entity_poly.entity_id
_entity_poly.type
_entity_poly.pdbx_seq_one_letter_code
_entity_poly.pdbx_strand_id
1 'polypeptide(L)'
;MKYPKENEIGKIEYKLLINSKDENRLQSLATQMKYRLEEGGGEAFYVIGVSDDGDVLGLSKEDLESSIEILDKIASAVNAKVVHKRIVEVKKGRYIGEVLIRLFKDKIPVQVNVAVMGHVNAGKSTLTGALVLGKLDDGNGTLRAMVARHVHEVLTGRTSSITLRLLGFNDKGTIVNWNLRDPLDEAEITLKSTKIVRLIDLGGHERYLRTTLKGLLGYEVDYVMLVVGTDDGLSAMGKEHLAIASILKFPVFIVITKIDKYDEKRVQDIVNDIRNVLKIPGINRLVMEVESDEDLLNAILAMRSKRVVPIFKVSNVTGKGLDILSRFLNMLPPKPKVTSDDNQPPLVYIDEIYNVSGVGTVVLGSVIRGNVKTNDSCYIGPTKLGEFKLVKIKSIQLNRVFVDSVNAGSIATFAVQGVDKENLRKGMVLTVEKPKSYKRFRARIVVLHHPTTIKEGYVATLHLYTIRQAVKFREISSRYLRTGDTTEVVMEFLYRPEYIEKGQIFVFREGRTRGLGIITELLE
;
A
#
# COMPACT_ATOMS: atom_id res chain seq x y z
N MET A 1 17.39 22.93 11.64
CA MET A 1 16.64 21.98 10.82
C MET A 1 17.39 21.83 9.51
N LYS A 2 17.60 20.63 8.99
CA LYS A 2 18.22 20.40 7.69
C LYS A 2 17.43 19.30 6.99
N TYR A 3 17.03 19.54 5.76
CA TYR A 3 16.39 18.52 4.92
C TYR A 3 17.45 17.62 4.27
N PRO A 4 17.09 16.39 3.86
CA PRO A 4 17.96 15.58 3.01
C PRO A 4 18.28 16.33 1.71
N LYS A 5 19.46 16.09 1.14
CA LYS A 5 19.79 16.64 -0.19
C LYS A 5 18.72 16.26 -1.21
N GLU A 6 18.40 17.18 -2.12
CA GLU A 6 17.44 16.90 -3.20
C GLU A 6 17.92 15.74 -4.06
N ASN A 7 16.99 14.88 -4.45
CA ASN A 7 17.28 13.79 -5.37
C ASN A 7 16.70 14.17 -6.74
N GLU A 8 17.49 14.10 -7.78
CA GLU A 8 17.06 14.39 -9.16
C GLU A 8 15.87 13.53 -9.58
N ILE A 9 15.79 12.29 -9.05
CA ILE A 9 14.70 11.36 -9.28
C ILE A 9 13.79 11.35 -8.05
N GLY A 10 12.50 11.64 -8.23
CA GLY A 10 11.50 11.55 -7.17
C GLY A 10 10.57 12.76 -7.13
N LYS A 11 9.64 12.74 -6.17
CA LYS A 11 8.51 13.64 -6.02
C LYS A 11 8.74 14.88 -5.14
N ILE A 12 9.96 15.10 -4.66
CA ILE A 12 10.28 16.22 -3.78
C ILE A 12 11.15 17.20 -4.55
N GLU A 13 10.78 18.45 -4.48
CA GLU A 13 11.48 19.55 -5.10
C GLU A 13 11.76 20.64 -4.07
N TYR A 14 13.01 21.07 -3.97
CA TYR A 14 13.38 22.24 -3.16
C TYR A 14 13.49 23.46 -4.05
N LYS A 15 12.98 24.57 -3.58
CA LYS A 15 13.13 25.87 -4.22
C LYS A 15 13.46 26.92 -3.18
N LEU A 16 14.57 27.62 -3.38
CA LEU A 16 14.91 28.72 -2.50
C LEU A 16 13.87 29.84 -2.63
N LEU A 17 13.55 30.25 -3.84
CA LEU A 17 12.56 31.27 -4.17
C LEU A 17 11.95 30.94 -5.53
N ILE A 18 10.63 31.06 -5.64
CA ILE A 18 9.94 31.01 -6.92
C ILE A 18 9.53 32.43 -7.26
N ASN A 19 10.30 33.07 -8.13
CA ASN A 19 10.02 34.41 -8.63
C ASN A 19 10.14 34.38 -10.15
N SER A 20 9.07 34.70 -10.86
CA SER A 20 9.14 34.83 -12.30
C SER A 20 8.03 35.72 -12.85
N LYS A 21 8.48 36.76 -13.57
CA LYS A 21 7.68 37.52 -14.52
C LYS A 21 7.91 37.04 -15.97
N ASP A 22 8.81 36.04 -16.16
CA ASP A 22 9.21 35.51 -17.47
C ASP A 22 8.41 34.23 -17.78
N GLU A 23 7.69 34.27 -18.88
CA GLU A 23 6.83 33.17 -19.36
C GLU A 23 7.61 31.89 -19.68
N ASN A 24 8.83 32.01 -20.23
CA ASN A 24 9.70 30.86 -20.53
C ASN A 24 10.12 30.13 -19.26
N ARG A 25 10.41 30.88 -18.20
CA ARG A 25 10.76 30.28 -16.90
C ARG A 25 9.57 29.60 -16.24
N LEU A 26 8.36 30.15 -16.36
CA LEU A 26 7.12 29.52 -15.88
C LEU A 26 6.86 28.22 -16.63
N GLN A 27 7.10 28.20 -17.94
CA GLN A 27 6.94 26.98 -18.76
C GLN A 27 7.97 25.88 -18.40
N SER A 28 9.22 26.27 -18.11
CA SER A 28 10.24 25.36 -17.62
C SER A 28 9.86 24.76 -16.24
N LEU A 29 9.37 25.59 -15.32
CA LEU A 29 8.90 25.14 -14.00
C LEU A 29 7.65 24.23 -14.13
N ALA A 30 6.75 24.49 -15.06
CA ALA A 30 5.60 23.63 -15.34
C ALA A 30 6.04 22.26 -15.87
N THR A 31 7.04 22.23 -16.76
CA THR A 31 7.61 20.97 -17.27
C THR A 31 8.27 20.18 -16.14
N GLN A 32 9.03 20.83 -15.26
CA GLN A 32 9.63 20.21 -14.09
C GLN A 32 8.57 19.67 -13.13
N MET A 33 7.51 20.45 -12.87
CA MET A 33 6.39 20.01 -12.03
C MET A 33 5.70 18.79 -12.61
N LYS A 34 5.44 18.77 -13.93
CA LYS A 34 4.84 17.61 -14.61
C LYS A 34 5.69 16.36 -14.40
N TYR A 35 7.01 16.46 -14.57
CA TYR A 35 7.94 15.37 -14.31
C TYR A 35 7.86 14.88 -12.86
N ARG A 36 7.90 15.80 -11.87
CA ARG A 36 7.79 15.45 -10.45
C ARG A 36 6.45 14.78 -10.09
N LEU A 37 5.35 15.21 -10.72
CA LEU A 37 4.03 14.61 -10.55
C LEU A 37 3.97 13.20 -11.14
N GLU A 38 4.57 12.97 -12.30
CA GLU A 38 4.66 11.65 -12.93
C GLU A 38 5.48 10.68 -12.06
N GLU A 39 6.67 11.08 -11.63
CA GLU A 39 7.54 10.32 -10.73
C GLU A 39 6.87 10.04 -9.37
N GLY A 40 6.05 10.97 -8.88
CA GLY A 40 5.32 10.85 -7.63
C GLY A 40 4.00 10.10 -7.71
N GLY A 41 3.65 9.53 -8.90
CA GLY A 41 2.38 8.82 -9.09
C GLY A 41 1.15 9.72 -9.01
N GLY A 42 1.29 11.00 -9.37
CA GLY A 42 0.26 12.03 -9.34
C GLY A 42 0.38 13.01 -8.17
N GLU A 43 1.42 12.90 -7.34
CA GLU A 43 1.66 13.83 -6.24
C GLU A 43 3.13 14.31 -6.21
N ALA A 44 3.35 15.59 -5.88
CA ALA A 44 4.67 16.18 -5.69
C ALA A 44 4.71 17.07 -4.44
N PHE A 45 5.83 17.02 -3.70
CA PHE A 45 6.10 17.88 -2.57
C PHE A 45 7.08 18.97 -2.97
N TYR A 46 6.70 20.21 -2.74
CA TYR A 46 7.59 21.37 -2.87
C TYR A 46 7.92 21.95 -1.50
N VAL A 47 9.20 22.18 -1.26
CA VAL A 47 9.65 22.88 -0.04
C VAL A 47 10.33 24.17 -0.48
N ILE A 48 9.70 25.30 -0.14
CA ILE A 48 10.14 26.64 -0.54
C ILE A 48 10.91 27.28 0.60
N GLY A 49 12.01 27.99 0.31
CA GLY A 49 12.92 28.57 1.30
C GLY A 49 14.08 27.62 1.69
N VAL A 50 14.27 26.55 0.92
CA VAL A 50 15.31 25.54 1.12
C VAL A 50 16.14 25.41 -0.15
N SER A 51 17.45 25.26 -0.02
CA SER A 51 18.37 25.02 -1.14
C SER A 51 18.34 23.56 -1.58
N ASP A 52 18.86 23.26 -2.78
CA ASP A 52 18.97 21.91 -3.33
C ASP A 52 19.81 20.96 -2.45
N ASP A 53 20.75 21.52 -1.67
CA ASP A 53 21.54 20.76 -0.67
C ASP A 53 20.79 20.52 0.65
N GLY A 54 19.54 20.98 0.77
CA GLY A 54 18.69 20.81 1.95
C GLY A 54 18.94 21.83 3.06
N ASP A 55 19.71 22.90 2.80
CA ASP A 55 19.95 23.94 3.79
C ASP A 55 18.75 24.87 3.88
N VAL A 56 18.27 25.07 5.11
CA VAL A 56 17.10 25.89 5.41
C VAL A 56 17.52 27.36 5.55
N LEU A 57 17.27 28.15 4.52
CA LEU A 57 17.59 29.58 4.49
C LEU A 57 16.41 30.45 4.90
N GLY A 58 15.18 30.01 4.57
CA GLY A 58 13.93 30.72 4.81
C GLY A 58 13.78 32.00 3.98
N LEU A 59 12.56 32.46 3.81
CA LEU A 59 12.15 33.65 3.07
C LEU A 59 11.42 34.63 3.99
N SER A 60 11.27 35.90 3.55
CA SER A 60 10.25 36.76 4.15
C SER A 60 8.88 36.16 3.97
N LYS A 61 7.91 36.55 4.79
CA LYS A 61 6.54 36.04 4.67
C LYS A 61 5.92 36.41 3.32
N GLU A 62 6.18 37.61 2.84
CA GLU A 62 5.69 38.13 1.56
C GLU A 62 6.26 37.37 0.36
N ASP A 63 7.59 37.12 0.33
CA ASP A 63 8.24 36.36 -0.73
C ASP A 63 7.76 34.92 -0.76
N LEU A 64 7.51 34.33 0.40
CA LEU A 64 7.01 32.97 0.51
C LEU A 64 5.58 32.86 -0.01
N GLU A 65 4.69 33.76 0.41
CA GLU A 65 3.29 33.78 -0.05
C GLU A 65 3.23 34.00 -1.57
N SER A 66 4.02 34.94 -2.12
CA SER A 66 4.15 35.16 -3.56
C SER A 66 4.65 33.91 -4.29
N SER A 67 5.65 33.22 -3.74
CA SER A 67 6.17 31.97 -4.33
C SER A 67 5.11 30.87 -4.36
N ILE A 68 4.29 30.75 -3.32
CA ILE A 68 3.19 29.76 -3.26
C ILE A 68 2.10 30.10 -4.28
N GLU A 69 1.75 31.37 -4.46
CA GLU A 69 0.77 31.81 -5.46
C GLU A 69 1.26 31.49 -6.89
N ILE A 70 2.52 31.72 -7.19
CA ILE A 70 3.11 31.38 -8.49
C ILE A 70 3.08 29.85 -8.69
N LEU A 71 3.42 29.10 -7.64
CA LEU A 71 3.39 27.62 -7.66
C LEU A 71 1.98 27.08 -7.94
N ASP A 72 0.93 27.69 -7.40
CA ASP A 72 -0.46 27.31 -7.65
C ASP A 72 -0.89 27.60 -9.09
N LYS A 73 -0.43 28.72 -9.66
CA LYS A 73 -0.62 29.04 -11.10
C LYS A 73 0.07 28.00 -12.00
N ILE A 74 1.32 27.62 -11.66
CA ILE A 74 2.06 26.58 -12.40
C ILE A 74 1.34 25.24 -12.28
N ALA A 75 0.86 24.87 -11.09
CA ALA A 75 0.10 23.64 -10.86
C ALA A 75 -1.16 23.61 -11.75
N SER A 76 -1.91 24.70 -11.78
CA SER A 76 -3.12 24.83 -12.61
C SER A 76 -2.83 24.65 -14.11
N ALA A 77 -1.69 25.13 -14.60
CA ALA A 77 -1.28 24.96 -15.99
C ALA A 77 -0.97 23.50 -16.38
N VAL A 78 -0.66 22.64 -15.42
CA VAL A 78 -0.43 21.22 -15.64
C VAL A 78 -1.58 20.33 -15.14
N ASN A 79 -2.77 20.86 -14.99
CA ASN A 79 -3.95 20.18 -14.45
C ASN A 79 -3.72 19.60 -13.03
N ALA A 80 -2.99 20.32 -12.20
CA ALA A 80 -2.75 19.98 -10.79
C ALA A 80 -3.22 21.11 -9.86
N LYS A 81 -3.31 20.84 -8.57
CA LYS A 81 -3.67 21.84 -7.54
C LYS A 81 -2.83 21.65 -6.28
N VAL A 82 -2.67 22.76 -5.56
CA VAL A 82 -2.15 22.73 -4.18
C VAL A 82 -3.26 22.18 -3.27
N VAL A 83 -3.04 21.02 -2.67
CA VAL A 83 -4.00 20.33 -1.79
C VAL A 83 -3.63 20.42 -0.33
N HIS A 84 -2.40 20.80 -0.02
CA HIS A 84 -1.95 21.09 1.34
C HIS A 84 -0.82 22.11 1.28
N LYS A 85 -0.86 23.09 2.18
CA LYS A 85 0.21 24.06 2.38
C LYS A 85 0.43 24.30 3.87
N ARG A 86 1.67 24.42 4.25
CA ARG A 86 2.09 24.75 5.60
C ARG A 86 3.22 25.76 5.56
N ILE A 87 3.14 26.80 6.38
CA ILE A 87 4.17 27.82 6.55
C ILE A 87 4.79 27.64 7.93
N VAL A 88 6.11 27.54 8.00
CA VAL A 88 6.87 27.31 9.23
C VAL A 88 7.87 28.44 9.41
N GLU A 89 7.87 29.08 10.56
CA GLU A 89 8.93 30.02 10.94
C GLU A 89 10.17 29.25 11.41
N VAL A 90 11.29 29.40 10.70
CA VAL A 90 12.54 28.66 10.97
C VAL A 90 13.56 29.51 11.71
N LYS A 91 13.46 30.84 11.55
CA LYS A 91 14.18 31.88 12.31
C LYS A 91 13.28 33.10 12.36
N LYS A 92 13.53 34.02 13.31
CA LYS A 92 12.74 35.24 13.45
C LYS A 92 12.60 35.98 12.11
N GLY A 93 11.38 36.08 11.60
CA GLY A 93 11.05 36.70 10.32
C GLY A 93 11.48 35.92 9.08
N ARG A 94 11.86 34.65 9.21
CA ARG A 94 12.23 33.76 8.10
C ARG A 94 11.37 32.49 8.09
N TYR A 95 10.73 32.24 6.99
CA TYR A 95 9.72 31.21 6.83
C TYR A 95 10.07 30.25 5.71
N ILE A 96 9.64 29.01 5.83
CA ILE A 96 9.62 28.03 4.74
C ILE A 96 8.19 27.61 4.46
N GLY A 97 7.93 27.18 3.22
CA GLY A 97 6.63 26.66 2.79
C GLY A 97 6.74 25.19 2.39
N GLU A 98 5.94 24.34 3.02
CA GLU A 98 5.76 22.93 2.63
C GLU A 98 4.46 22.82 1.85
N VAL A 99 4.53 22.39 0.60
CA VAL A 99 3.39 22.39 -0.33
C VAL A 99 3.25 21.04 -0.97
N LEU A 100 2.07 20.43 -0.85
CA LEU A 100 1.70 19.21 -1.57
C LEU A 100 0.84 19.57 -2.78
N ILE A 101 1.30 19.16 -3.96
CA ILE A 101 0.60 19.34 -5.22
C ILE A 101 0.08 17.98 -5.68
N ARG A 102 -1.15 17.93 -6.17
CA ARG A 102 -1.78 16.73 -6.69
C ARG A 102 -2.33 16.95 -8.08
N LEU A 103 -2.06 15.99 -8.97
CA LEU A 103 -2.56 15.97 -10.34
C LEU A 103 -4.06 15.63 -10.34
N PHE A 104 -4.84 16.37 -11.10
CA PHE A 104 -6.24 16.09 -11.39
C PHE A 104 -6.34 15.39 -12.74
N LYS A 105 -6.23 14.07 -12.76
CA LYS A 105 -6.56 13.30 -13.97
C LYS A 105 -8.07 13.07 -14.01
N ASP A 106 -8.67 13.28 -15.18
CA ASP A 106 -10.09 13.05 -15.41
C ASP A 106 -10.54 11.69 -14.84
N LYS A 107 -11.43 11.74 -13.84
CA LYS A 107 -12.18 10.63 -13.23
C LYS A 107 -11.43 9.57 -12.42
N ILE A 108 -10.11 9.55 -12.38
CA ILE A 108 -9.38 8.53 -11.59
C ILE A 108 -8.59 9.21 -10.47
N PRO A 109 -9.01 9.08 -9.20
CA PRO A 109 -8.27 9.61 -8.06
C PRO A 109 -6.92 8.90 -7.88
N VAL A 110 -5.95 9.61 -7.29
CA VAL A 110 -4.70 9.00 -6.81
C VAL A 110 -5.04 7.92 -5.80
N GLN A 111 -4.46 6.71 -5.94
CA GLN A 111 -4.75 5.59 -5.06
C GLN A 111 -3.53 5.18 -4.24
N VAL A 112 -3.76 4.92 -2.96
CA VAL A 112 -2.76 4.39 -2.01
C VAL A 112 -3.38 3.20 -1.28
N ASN A 113 -2.69 2.07 -1.27
CA ASN A 113 -3.14 0.84 -0.62
C ASN A 113 -2.42 0.67 0.72
N VAL A 114 -3.17 0.69 1.83
CA VAL A 114 -2.64 0.55 3.19
C VAL A 114 -3.16 -0.74 3.82
N ALA A 115 -2.26 -1.69 4.10
CA ALA A 115 -2.61 -2.89 4.83
C ALA A 115 -2.72 -2.60 6.33
N VAL A 116 -3.86 -2.92 6.93
CA VAL A 116 -4.11 -2.76 8.37
C VAL A 116 -3.83 -4.08 9.05
N MET A 117 -2.76 -4.13 9.84
CA MET A 117 -2.28 -5.32 10.54
C MET A 117 -2.28 -5.11 12.05
N GLY A 118 -2.19 -6.18 12.83
CA GLY A 118 -2.12 -6.13 14.29
C GLY A 118 -2.86 -7.31 14.92
N HIS A 119 -2.70 -7.47 16.22
CA HIS A 119 -3.32 -8.55 17.00
C HIS A 119 -4.88 -8.46 16.98
N VAL A 120 -5.54 -9.54 17.34
CA VAL A 120 -6.98 -9.54 17.66
C VAL A 120 -7.23 -8.53 18.78
N ASN A 121 -8.33 -7.81 18.70
CA ASN A 121 -8.73 -6.78 19.67
C ASN A 121 -7.80 -5.55 19.74
N ALA A 122 -6.77 -5.43 18.91
CA ALA A 122 -5.96 -4.21 18.83
C ALA A 122 -6.72 -2.99 18.28
N GLY A 123 -7.99 -3.11 17.92
CA GLY A 123 -8.81 -2.00 17.44
C GLY A 123 -8.72 -1.71 15.94
N LYS A 124 -8.20 -2.62 15.10
CA LYS A 124 -8.05 -2.44 13.64
C LYS A 124 -9.35 -2.04 12.95
N SER A 125 -10.35 -2.88 13.04
CA SER A 125 -11.65 -2.65 12.35
C SER A 125 -12.42 -1.48 12.97
N THR A 126 -12.26 -1.22 14.28
CA THR A 126 -12.82 -0.03 14.94
C THR A 126 -12.15 1.24 14.42
N LEU A 127 -10.81 1.25 14.30
CA LEU A 127 -10.07 2.38 13.74
C LEU A 127 -10.45 2.62 12.27
N THR A 128 -10.54 1.55 11.47
CA THR A 128 -11.02 1.65 10.09
C THR A 128 -12.43 2.23 10.05
N GLY A 129 -13.32 1.79 10.95
CA GLY A 129 -14.67 2.33 11.09
C GLY A 129 -14.68 3.81 11.46
N ALA A 130 -13.88 4.22 12.45
CA ALA A 130 -13.78 5.61 12.87
C ALA A 130 -13.34 6.53 11.73
N LEU A 131 -12.30 6.12 11.00
CA LEU A 131 -11.77 6.89 9.86
C LEU A 131 -12.78 7.00 8.70
N VAL A 132 -13.45 5.90 8.35
CA VAL A 132 -14.33 5.85 7.19
C VAL A 132 -15.70 6.43 7.48
N LEU A 133 -16.29 6.14 8.66
CA LEU A 133 -17.65 6.58 9.01
C LEU A 133 -17.67 7.99 9.61
N GLY A 134 -16.53 8.52 10.08
CA GLY A 134 -16.47 9.83 10.75
C GLY A 134 -17.19 9.85 12.09
N LYS A 135 -17.30 8.69 12.76
CA LYS A 135 -17.99 8.53 14.04
C LYS A 135 -17.02 8.03 15.09
N LEU A 136 -17.30 8.35 16.35
CA LEU A 136 -16.58 7.81 17.48
C LEU A 136 -17.22 6.49 17.93
N ASP A 137 -16.39 5.58 18.46
CA ASP A 137 -16.86 4.31 18.99
C ASP A 137 -17.46 4.48 20.39
N ASP A 138 -18.42 3.65 20.75
CA ASP A 138 -19.03 3.64 22.09
C ASP A 138 -18.24 2.83 23.14
N GLY A 139 -17.05 2.34 22.75
CA GLY A 139 -16.25 1.44 23.58
C GLY A 139 -16.64 -0.03 23.49
N ASN A 140 -17.79 -0.36 22.90
CA ASN A 140 -18.32 -1.72 22.75
C ASN A 140 -18.04 -2.31 21.36
N GLY A 141 -17.44 -1.54 20.45
CA GLY A 141 -17.08 -1.97 19.10
C GLY A 141 -18.21 -1.86 18.09
N THR A 142 -19.13 -0.93 18.27
CA THR A 142 -20.25 -0.65 17.36
C THR A 142 -19.75 -0.28 15.98
N LEU A 143 -18.67 0.53 15.87
CA LEU A 143 -18.08 0.89 14.58
C LEU A 143 -17.52 -0.31 13.83
N ARG A 144 -16.92 -1.26 14.54
CA ARG A 144 -16.44 -2.52 13.93
C ARG A 144 -17.58 -3.29 13.28
N ALA A 145 -18.74 -3.37 13.96
CA ALA A 145 -19.92 -4.06 13.43
C ALA A 145 -20.44 -3.40 12.14
N MET A 146 -20.41 -2.07 12.07
CA MET A 146 -20.85 -1.30 10.89
C MET A 146 -19.97 -1.52 9.65
N VAL A 147 -18.68 -1.80 9.82
CA VAL A 147 -17.75 -2.01 8.70
C VAL A 147 -17.45 -3.49 8.43
N ALA A 148 -17.99 -4.41 9.23
CA ALA A 148 -17.82 -5.86 9.02
C ALA A 148 -18.45 -6.31 7.71
N ARG A 149 -17.82 -7.29 7.05
CA ARG A 149 -18.32 -7.86 5.78
C ARG A 149 -19.33 -8.98 6.00
N HIS A 150 -19.20 -9.72 7.10
CA HIS A 150 -19.97 -10.93 7.37
C HIS A 150 -20.62 -10.90 8.76
N VAL A 151 -21.82 -11.44 8.86
CA VAL A 151 -22.58 -11.49 10.14
C VAL A 151 -21.81 -12.20 11.24
N HIS A 152 -21.08 -13.28 10.93
CA HIS A 152 -20.27 -13.99 11.94
C HIS A 152 -19.10 -13.15 12.49
N GLU A 153 -18.58 -12.18 11.72
CA GLU A 153 -17.54 -11.24 12.19
C GLU A 153 -18.12 -10.26 13.22
N VAL A 154 -19.39 -9.87 13.03
CA VAL A 154 -20.12 -9.07 14.01
C VAL A 154 -20.29 -9.86 15.32
N LEU A 155 -20.77 -11.09 15.23
CA LEU A 155 -21.05 -11.95 16.38
C LEU A 155 -19.80 -12.36 17.15
N THR A 156 -18.73 -12.72 16.46
CA THR A 156 -17.47 -13.20 17.08
C THR A 156 -16.50 -12.09 17.43
N GLY A 157 -16.71 -10.90 16.88
CA GLY A 157 -15.76 -9.79 17.01
C GLY A 157 -14.41 -10.01 16.36
N ARG A 158 -14.29 -10.96 15.41
CA ARG A 158 -13.03 -11.34 14.76
C ARG A 158 -13.15 -11.20 13.25
N THR A 159 -12.26 -10.44 12.64
CA THR A 159 -12.14 -10.34 11.18
C THR A 159 -11.55 -11.63 10.63
N SER A 160 -12.30 -12.34 9.84
CA SER A 160 -11.93 -13.64 9.23
C SER A 160 -11.56 -13.52 7.76
N SER A 161 -12.06 -12.50 7.09
CA SER A 161 -11.86 -12.21 5.68
C SER A 161 -11.06 -10.91 5.49
N ILE A 162 -10.55 -10.70 4.27
CA ILE A 162 -9.98 -9.40 3.88
C ILE A 162 -11.15 -8.45 3.62
N THR A 163 -11.16 -7.33 4.32
CA THR A 163 -12.14 -6.27 4.11
C THR A 163 -11.47 -5.06 3.51
N LEU A 164 -11.99 -4.58 2.37
CA LEU A 164 -11.50 -3.39 1.69
C LEU A 164 -12.44 -2.23 2.03
N ARG A 165 -11.90 -1.10 2.47
CA ARG A 165 -12.65 0.12 2.73
C ARG A 165 -11.94 1.31 2.11
N LEU A 166 -12.71 2.20 1.49
CA LEU A 166 -12.18 3.39 0.84
C LEU A 166 -12.31 4.59 1.78
N LEU A 167 -11.23 5.33 1.93
CA LEU A 167 -11.17 6.63 2.57
C LEU A 167 -10.83 7.65 1.49
N GLY A 168 -11.83 8.44 1.08
CA GLY A 168 -11.70 9.42 0.01
C GLY A 168 -11.38 10.82 0.53
N PHE A 169 -10.52 11.52 -0.19
CA PHE A 169 -10.15 12.91 0.11
C PHE A 169 -10.43 13.78 -1.11
N ASN A 170 -11.06 14.94 -0.90
CA ASN A 170 -11.29 15.91 -1.96
C ASN A 170 -10.05 16.80 -2.22
N ASP A 171 -10.19 17.80 -3.08
CA ASP A 171 -9.14 18.77 -3.43
C ASP A 171 -8.70 19.68 -2.26
N LYS A 172 -9.51 19.80 -1.21
CA LYS A 172 -9.17 20.54 0.01
C LYS A 172 -8.54 19.66 1.09
N GLY A 173 -8.34 18.35 0.80
CA GLY A 173 -7.83 17.39 1.78
C GLY A 173 -8.83 16.95 2.83
N THR A 174 -10.12 17.31 2.69
CA THR A 174 -11.19 16.85 3.60
C THR A 174 -11.70 15.48 3.20
N ILE A 175 -12.12 14.69 4.18
CA ILE A 175 -12.64 13.35 3.96
C ILE A 175 -14.03 13.44 3.33
N VAL A 176 -14.18 12.83 2.15
CA VAL A 176 -15.40 12.81 1.36
C VAL A 176 -16.48 11.96 2.03
N ASN A 177 -16.11 10.81 2.56
CA ASN A 177 -17.01 9.82 3.16
C ASN A 177 -17.99 10.42 4.16
N TRP A 178 -17.52 11.35 5.01
CA TRP A 178 -18.30 11.90 6.12
C TRP A 178 -19.48 12.78 5.68
N ASN A 179 -19.44 13.24 4.42
CA ASN A 179 -20.49 14.08 3.83
C ASN A 179 -21.41 13.29 2.89
N LEU A 180 -21.26 11.96 2.82
CA LEU A 180 -22.11 11.10 2.01
C LEU A 180 -23.30 10.56 2.81
N ARG A 181 -24.40 10.28 2.13
CA ARG A 181 -25.53 9.58 2.73
C ARG A 181 -25.15 8.17 3.15
N ASP A 182 -24.39 7.46 2.32
CA ASP A 182 -23.75 6.20 2.64
C ASP A 182 -22.21 6.38 2.61
N PRO A 183 -21.56 6.47 3.78
CA PRO A 183 -20.09 6.58 3.86
C PRO A 183 -19.32 5.41 3.26
N LEU A 184 -19.99 4.33 2.89
CA LEU A 184 -19.41 3.11 2.31
C LEU A 184 -19.67 2.97 0.81
N ASP A 185 -20.38 3.90 0.17
CA ASP A 185 -20.61 3.88 -1.28
C ASP A 185 -19.31 4.14 -2.06
N GLU A 186 -18.71 3.05 -2.55
CA GLU A 186 -17.44 3.08 -3.26
C GLU A 186 -17.48 3.94 -4.53
N ALA A 187 -18.63 3.95 -5.23
CA ALA A 187 -18.77 4.73 -6.46
C ALA A 187 -18.83 6.24 -6.16
N GLU A 188 -19.66 6.62 -5.18
CA GLU A 188 -19.80 8.03 -4.80
C GLU A 188 -18.50 8.57 -4.19
N ILE A 189 -17.82 7.78 -3.34
CA ILE A 189 -16.50 8.12 -2.81
C ILE A 189 -15.52 8.37 -3.98
N THR A 190 -15.48 7.45 -4.94
CA THR A 190 -14.51 7.53 -6.06
C THR A 190 -14.76 8.75 -6.94
N LEU A 191 -16.01 9.06 -7.25
CA LEU A 191 -16.37 10.19 -8.10
C LEU A 191 -16.09 11.56 -7.46
N LYS A 192 -16.21 11.65 -6.12
CA LYS A 192 -16.03 12.92 -5.39
C LYS A 192 -14.62 13.11 -4.82
N SER A 193 -13.75 12.12 -4.95
CA SER A 193 -12.39 12.16 -4.39
C SER A 193 -11.35 12.50 -5.44
N THR A 194 -10.29 13.19 -5.02
CA THR A 194 -9.06 13.39 -5.77
C THR A 194 -7.99 12.38 -5.35
N LYS A 195 -8.17 11.80 -4.14
CA LYS A 195 -7.33 10.75 -3.61
C LYS A 195 -8.16 9.75 -2.84
N ILE A 196 -7.78 8.48 -2.96
CA ILE A 196 -8.35 7.37 -2.19
C ILE A 196 -7.23 6.64 -1.46
N VAL A 197 -7.37 6.51 -0.16
CA VAL A 197 -6.61 5.57 0.65
C VAL A 197 -7.47 4.32 0.84
N ARG A 198 -7.06 3.20 0.24
CA ARG A 198 -7.73 1.92 0.43
C ARG A 198 -7.16 1.23 1.67
N LEU A 199 -7.97 1.11 2.70
CA LEU A 199 -7.67 0.38 3.93
C LEU A 199 -8.00 -1.10 3.72
N ILE A 200 -6.96 -1.94 3.75
CA ILE A 200 -7.06 -3.40 3.57
C ILE A 200 -7.00 -4.02 4.97
N ASP A 201 -8.16 -4.19 5.62
CA ASP A 201 -8.24 -4.75 6.97
C ASP A 201 -7.99 -6.27 6.92
N LEU A 202 -6.91 -6.69 7.56
CA LEU A 202 -6.43 -8.06 7.58
C LEU A 202 -6.73 -8.73 8.92
N GLY A 203 -7.04 -10.03 8.87
CA GLY A 203 -7.33 -10.81 10.08
C GLY A 203 -6.16 -10.82 11.07
N GLY A 204 -6.43 -10.46 12.33
CA GLY A 204 -5.42 -10.38 13.40
C GLY A 204 -5.14 -11.70 14.12
N HIS A 205 -5.87 -12.78 13.83
CA HIS A 205 -5.73 -14.06 14.51
C HIS A 205 -4.69 -14.94 13.81
N GLU A 206 -3.92 -15.70 14.57
CA GLU A 206 -2.89 -16.61 14.04
C GLU A 206 -3.41 -17.57 12.96
N ARG A 207 -4.65 -18.07 13.11
CA ARG A 207 -5.33 -18.91 12.12
C ARG A 207 -5.50 -18.20 10.77
N TYR A 208 -5.59 -16.87 10.78
CA TYR A 208 -5.81 -16.03 9.57
C TYR A 208 -4.52 -15.43 8.99
N LEU A 209 -3.35 -15.80 9.51
CA LEU A 209 -2.06 -15.34 8.95
C LEU A 209 -1.96 -15.63 7.44
N ARG A 210 -2.61 -16.71 6.97
CA ARG A 210 -2.74 -17.03 5.55
C ARG A 210 -3.47 -15.91 4.77
N THR A 211 -4.54 -15.39 5.35
CA THR A 211 -5.32 -14.28 4.78
C THR A 211 -4.49 -12.99 4.81
N THR A 212 -3.73 -12.78 5.87
CA THR A 212 -2.81 -11.64 6.01
C THR A 212 -1.74 -11.64 4.91
N LEU A 213 -1.09 -12.78 4.67
CA LEU A 213 -0.10 -12.92 3.59
C LEU A 213 -0.74 -12.72 2.21
N LYS A 214 -1.94 -13.26 1.97
CA LYS A 214 -2.70 -13.01 0.74
C LYS A 214 -2.96 -11.51 0.56
N GLY A 215 -3.38 -10.82 1.61
CA GLY A 215 -3.64 -9.38 1.56
C GLY A 215 -2.38 -8.55 1.27
N LEU A 216 -1.26 -8.90 1.90
CA LEU A 216 0.01 -8.19 1.68
C LEU A 216 0.60 -8.40 0.28
N LEU A 217 0.52 -9.61 -0.24
CA LEU A 217 1.13 -9.96 -1.52
C LEU A 217 0.17 -9.76 -2.70
N GLY A 218 -1.15 -9.89 -2.48
CA GLY A 218 -2.15 -9.89 -3.55
C GLY A 218 -2.72 -8.53 -3.94
N TYR A 219 -2.55 -7.50 -3.11
CA TYR A 219 -3.23 -6.21 -3.31
C TYR A 219 -2.30 -5.03 -3.53
N GLU A 220 -1.07 -5.24 -3.99
CA GLU A 220 -0.12 -4.15 -4.27
C GLU A 220 -0.08 -3.11 -3.15
N VAL A 221 0.24 -3.57 -1.94
CA VAL A 221 0.30 -2.74 -0.74
C VAL A 221 1.43 -1.72 -0.84
N ASP A 222 1.11 -0.45 -0.61
CA ASP A 222 2.08 0.65 -0.56
C ASP A 222 2.67 0.78 0.85
N TYR A 223 1.81 0.68 1.89
CA TYR A 223 2.18 0.87 3.29
C TYR A 223 1.53 -0.16 4.20
N VAL A 224 2.17 -0.42 5.33
CA VAL A 224 1.61 -1.23 6.41
C VAL A 224 1.32 -0.32 7.61
N MET A 225 0.07 -0.28 8.03
CA MET A 225 -0.39 0.30 9.28
C MET A 225 -0.47 -0.81 10.33
N LEU A 226 0.49 -0.87 11.25
CA LEU A 226 0.46 -1.82 12.36
C LEU A 226 -0.28 -1.21 13.54
N VAL A 227 -1.41 -1.79 13.89
CA VAL A 227 -2.26 -1.34 15.01
C VAL A 227 -1.90 -2.11 16.27
N VAL A 228 -1.61 -1.39 17.34
CA VAL A 228 -1.22 -1.90 18.66
C VAL A 228 -2.19 -1.37 19.71
N GLY A 229 -2.93 -2.25 20.37
CA GLY A 229 -3.82 -1.85 21.47
C GLY A 229 -3.07 -1.67 22.77
N THR A 230 -3.43 -0.66 23.58
CA THR A 230 -2.80 -0.45 24.90
C THR A 230 -3.09 -1.58 25.89
N ASP A 231 -4.15 -2.36 25.67
CA ASP A 231 -4.50 -3.52 26.51
C ASP A 231 -3.36 -4.56 26.50
N ASP A 232 -2.94 -5.00 25.32
CA ASP A 232 -2.00 -6.10 25.11
C ASP A 232 -0.57 -5.63 24.76
N GLY A 233 -0.41 -4.36 24.39
CA GLY A 233 0.83 -3.82 23.85
C GLY A 233 1.27 -4.52 22.56
N LEU A 234 2.58 -4.56 22.30
CA LEU A 234 3.14 -5.26 21.13
C LEU A 234 3.20 -6.76 21.38
N SER A 235 2.09 -7.46 21.17
CA SER A 235 1.95 -8.91 21.34
C SER A 235 2.89 -9.72 20.42
N ALA A 236 3.02 -11.03 20.70
CA ALA A 236 3.79 -11.95 19.86
C ALA A 236 3.36 -11.90 18.38
N MET A 237 2.05 -11.84 18.10
CA MET A 237 1.50 -11.70 16.75
C MET A 237 1.83 -10.33 16.15
N GLY A 238 1.80 -9.24 16.92
CA GLY A 238 2.23 -7.92 16.49
C GLY A 238 3.71 -7.89 16.07
N LYS A 239 4.58 -8.56 16.84
CA LYS A 239 6.01 -8.74 16.50
C LYS A 239 6.18 -9.53 15.21
N GLU A 240 5.39 -10.59 15.02
CA GLU A 240 5.41 -11.40 13.79
C GLU A 240 4.97 -10.56 12.56
N HIS A 241 3.89 -9.80 12.67
CA HIS A 241 3.43 -8.91 11.62
C HIS A 241 4.49 -7.86 11.26
N LEU A 242 5.14 -7.28 12.27
CA LEU A 242 6.23 -6.31 12.07
C LEU A 242 7.44 -6.95 11.38
N ALA A 243 7.80 -8.18 11.78
CA ALA A 243 8.88 -8.92 11.15
C ALA A 243 8.57 -9.21 9.67
N ILE A 244 7.38 -9.72 9.35
CA ILE A 244 6.93 -9.98 7.97
C ILE A 244 6.98 -8.70 7.14
N ALA A 245 6.41 -7.60 7.61
CA ALA A 245 6.40 -6.33 6.91
C ALA A 245 7.84 -5.80 6.69
N SER A 246 8.73 -6.01 7.67
CA SER A 246 10.13 -5.58 7.60
C SER A 246 10.94 -6.40 6.60
N ILE A 247 10.79 -7.72 6.59
CA ILE A 247 11.48 -8.62 5.67
C ILE A 247 11.02 -8.37 4.23
N LEU A 248 9.72 -8.14 4.02
CA LEU A 248 9.15 -7.76 2.74
C LEU A 248 9.45 -6.30 2.35
N LYS A 249 10.21 -5.57 3.19
CA LYS A 249 10.64 -4.19 2.96
C LYS A 249 9.50 -3.18 2.75
N PHE A 250 8.33 -3.43 3.35
CA PHE A 250 7.26 -2.45 3.36
C PHE A 250 7.63 -1.24 4.23
N PRO A 251 7.28 -0.01 3.82
CA PRO A 251 7.21 1.11 4.73
C PRO A 251 6.12 0.85 5.78
N VAL A 252 6.46 0.98 7.07
CA VAL A 252 5.56 0.69 8.20
C VAL A 252 5.37 1.97 9.01
N PHE A 253 4.15 2.24 9.43
CA PHE A 253 3.84 3.13 10.52
C PHE A 253 2.96 2.42 11.56
N ILE A 254 3.03 2.84 12.81
CA ILE A 254 2.36 2.19 13.92
C ILE A 254 1.29 3.12 14.48
N VAL A 255 0.13 2.56 14.80
CA VAL A 255 -0.97 3.29 15.45
C VAL A 255 -1.28 2.60 16.79
N ILE A 256 -0.96 3.29 17.88
CA ILE A 256 -1.30 2.86 19.23
C ILE A 256 -2.73 3.32 19.52
N THR A 257 -3.64 2.39 19.74
CA THR A 257 -5.07 2.63 19.98
C THR A 257 -5.43 2.50 21.45
N LYS A 258 -6.64 2.97 21.81
CA LYS A 258 -7.24 2.87 23.16
C LYS A 258 -6.42 3.62 24.22
N ILE A 259 -5.77 4.72 23.83
CA ILE A 259 -4.96 5.54 24.74
C ILE A 259 -5.80 6.21 25.85
N ASP A 260 -7.11 6.22 25.70
CA ASP A 260 -8.08 6.71 26.68
C ASP A 260 -8.26 5.78 27.89
N LYS A 261 -7.87 4.49 27.77
CA LYS A 261 -8.07 3.48 28.81
C LYS A 261 -6.98 3.44 29.88
N TYR A 262 -5.81 3.97 29.57
CA TYR A 262 -4.63 3.87 30.41
C TYR A 262 -3.92 5.22 30.54
N ASP A 263 -3.07 5.35 31.55
CA ASP A 263 -2.23 6.50 31.77
C ASP A 263 -1.13 6.65 30.70
N GLU A 264 -0.55 7.82 30.63
CA GLU A 264 0.50 8.14 29.64
C GLU A 264 1.76 7.29 29.84
N LYS A 265 2.04 6.86 31.08
CA LYS A 265 3.15 5.98 31.40
C LYS A 265 3.02 4.64 30.68
N ARG A 266 1.82 4.02 30.71
CA ARG A 266 1.55 2.76 29.98
C ARG A 266 1.75 2.93 28.47
N VAL A 267 1.28 4.03 27.89
CA VAL A 267 1.47 4.31 26.47
C VAL A 267 2.95 4.45 26.14
N GLN A 268 3.72 5.15 26.99
CA GLN A 268 5.15 5.33 26.80
C GLN A 268 5.94 4.02 26.97
N ASP A 269 5.54 3.14 27.88
CA ASP A 269 6.12 1.80 28.02
C ASP A 269 5.96 1.00 26.72
N ILE A 270 4.78 1.07 26.07
CA ILE A 270 4.53 0.41 24.78
C ILE A 270 5.40 1.00 23.68
N VAL A 271 5.57 2.33 23.62
CA VAL A 271 6.49 2.99 22.67
C VAL A 271 7.92 2.48 22.87
N ASN A 272 8.36 2.33 24.13
CA ASN A 272 9.70 1.81 24.46
C ASN A 272 9.85 0.34 24.05
N ASP A 273 8.83 -0.50 24.26
CA ASP A 273 8.83 -1.89 23.81
C ASP A 273 8.93 -1.99 22.28
N ILE A 274 8.16 -1.16 21.55
CA ILE A 274 8.25 -1.06 20.09
C ILE A 274 9.66 -0.63 19.66
N ARG A 275 10.23 0.37 20.34
CA ARG A 275 11.58 0.88 20.06
C ARG A 275 12.63 -0.22 20.25
N ASN A 276 12.50 -1.05 21.28
CA ASN A 276 13.41 -2.16 21.55
C ASN A 276 13.32 -3.25 20.47
N VAL A 277 12.11 -3.61 20.04
CA VAL A 277 11.91 -4.59 18.96
C VAL A 277 12.47 -4.07 17.63
N LEU A 278 12.30 -2.80 17.33
CA LEU A 278 12.80 -2.21 16.08
C LEU A 278 14.32 -2.10 16.02
N LYS A 279 15.02 -2.11 17.17
CA LYS A 279 16.49 -2.12 17.26
C LYS A 279 17.11 -3.50 17.02
N ILE A 280 16.33 -4.58 16.99
CA ILE A 280 16.84 -5.95 16.81
C ILE A 280 17.63 -6.04 15.48
N PRO A 281 18.81 -6.69 15.47
CA PRO A 281 19.56 -6.95 14.25
C PRO A 281 18.69 -7.60 13.17
N GLY A 282 18.75 -7.06 11.94
CA GLY A 282 17.90 -7.50 10.82
C GLY A 282 16.65 -6.63 10.60
N ILE A 283 16.12 -5.95 11.62
CA ILE A 283 15.09 -4.91 11.48
C ILE A 283 15.74 -3.53 11.39
N ASN A 284 16.50 -3.15 12.41
CA ASN A 284 17.31 -1.92 12.53
C ASN A 284 16.58 -0.65 12.06
N ARG A 285 15.47 -0.31 12.73
CA ARG A 285 14.63 0.85 12.44
C ARG A 285 14.52 1.78 13.64
N LEU A 286 14.32 3.06 13.38
CA LEU A 286 14.15 4.11 14.39
C LEU A 286 12.68 4.46 14.55
N VAL A 287 12.28 4.84 15.74
CA VAL A 287 10.93 5.33 16.07
C VAL A 287 10.89 6.86 15.93
N MET A 288 9.81 7.37 15.35
CA MET A 288 9.46 8.79 15.32
C MET A 288 8.02 8.94 15.82
N GLU A 289 7.83 9.56 16.98
CA GLU A 289 6.49 9.90 17.48
C GLU A 289 5.95 11.10 16.71
N VAL A 290 4.69 11.02 16.26
CA VAL A 290 4.00 12.05 15.48
C VAL A 290 2.88 12.61 16.35
N GLU A 291 3.05 13.82 16.82
CA GLU A 291 2.12 14.44 17.79
C GLU A 291 1.45 15.69 17.24
N SER A 292 2.02 16.25 16.17
CA SER A 292 1.54 17.50 15.57
C SER A 292 1.62 17.47 14.04
N ASP A 293 1.03 18.47 13.40
CA ASP A 293 1.16 18.68 11.95
C ASP A 293 2.61 18.93 11.53
N GLU A 294 3.43 19.43 12.46
CA GLU A 294 4.84 19.69 12.23
C GLU A 294 5.64 18.44 11.91
N ASP A 295 5.19 17.32 12.42
CA ASP A 295 5.86 16.05 12.26
C ASP A 295 5.48 15.33 10.96
N LEU A 296 4.33 15.70 10.34
CA LEU A 296 3.74 14.93 9.25
C LEU A 296 4.65 14.79 8.03
N LEU A 297 5.17 15.90 7.51
CA LEU A 297 6.04 15.86 6.34
C LEU A 297 7.34 15.12 6.67
N ASN A 298 7.93 15.41 7.84
CA ASN A 298 9.16 14.74 8.28
C ASN A 298 8.94 13.22 8.43
N ALA A 299 7.80 12.79 8.96
CA ALA A 299 7.44 11.38 9.07
C ALA A 299 7.36 10.71 7.69
N ILE A 300 6.71 11.36 6.71
CA ILE A 300 6.59 10.86 5.34
C ILE A 300 7.96 10.74 4.67
N LEU A 301 8.80 11.77 4.79
CA LEU A 301 10.14 11.80 4.22
C LEU A 301 11.03 10.72 4.86
N ALA A 302 10.99 10.62 6.18
CA ALA A 302 11.78 9.65 6.93
C ALA A 302 11.37 8.18 6.64
N MET A 303 10.08 7.90 6.43
CA MET A 303 9.60 6.58 6.03
C MET A 303 10.17 6.10 4.69
N ARG A 304 10.50 6.99 3.76
CA ARG A 304 11.10 6.63 2.46
C ARG A 304 12.42 5.86 2.62
N SER A 305 13.19 6.20 3.64
CA SER A 305 14.42 5.47 3.96
C SER A 305 14.16 4.02 4.40
N LYS A 306 12.91 3.68 4.73
CA LYS A 306 12.48 2.43 5.37
C LYS A 306 13.18 2.14 6.71
N ARG A 307 13.91 3.15 7.24
CA ARG A 307 14.63 3.07 8.53
C ARG A 307 13.85 3.72 9.67
N VAL A 308 12.88 4.57 9.36
CA VAL A 308 12.09 5.27 10.36
C VAL A 308 10.66 4.74 10.34
N VAL A 309 10.10 4.53 11.53
CA VAL A 309 8.74 4.07 11.75
C VAL A 309 7.99 5.14 12.54
N PRO A 310 7.09 5.89 11.90
CA PRO A 310 6.22 6.83 12.59
C PRO A 310 5.27 6.10 13.54
N ILE A 311 5.02 6.68 14.72
CA ILE A 311 4.05 6.22 15.71
C ILE A 311 3.01 7.30 15.95
N PHE A 312 1.74 6.91 15.84
CA PHE A 312 0.57 7.72 16.15
C PHE A 312 -0.11 7.17 17.41
N LYS A 313 -0.61 8.05 18.26
CA LYS A 313 -1.35 7.71 19.49
C LYS A 313 -2.80 8.15 19.29
N VAL A 314 -3.77 7.20 19.30
CA VAL A 314 -5.17 7.52 18.98
C VAL A 314 -6.14 6.87 19.96
N SER A 315 -7.29 7.52 20.10
CA SER A 315 -8.49 6.97 20.76
C SER A 315 -9.66 7.01 19.79
N ASN A 316 -10.24 5.86 19.51
CA ASN A 316 -11.45 5.78 18.69
C ASN A 316 -12.72 6.21 19.47
N VAL A 317 -12.64 6.32 20.80
CA VAL A 317 -13.74 6.73 21.68
C VAL A 317 -13.76 8.25 21.87
N THR A 318 -12.60 8.85 22.12
CA THR A 318 -12.50 10.30 22.37
C THR A 318 -12.17 11.10 21.11
N GLY A 319 -11.71 10.45 20.04
CA GLY A 319 -11.28 11.10 18.80
C GLY A 319 -9.83 11.63 18.84
N LYS A 320 -9.16 11.58 20.01
CA LYS A 320 -7.78 12.08 20.14
C LYS A 320 -6.86 11.45 19.11
N GLY A 321 -6.12 12.27 18.36
CA GLY A 321 -5.11 11.87 17.37
C GLY A 321 -5.66 11.36 16.04
N LEU A 322 -6.98 11.18 15.86
CA LEU A 322 -7.57 10.72 14.60
C LEU A 322 -7.44 11.75 13.48
N ASP A 323 -7.46 13.04 13.81
CA ASP A 323 -7.29 14.14 12.88
C ASP A 323 -5.87 14.18 12.30
N ILE A 324 -4.83 14.04 13.12
CA ILE A 324 -3.43 13.97 12.68
C ILE A 324 -3.22 12.73 11.81
N LEU A 325 -3.75 11.56 12.23
CA LEU A 325 -3.66 10.33 11.46
C LEU A 325 -4.36 10.46 10.10
N SER A 326 -5.53 11.09 10.03
CA SER A 326 -6.27 11.27 8.78
C SER A 326 -5.52 12.18 7.80
N ARG A 327 -4.91 13.28 8.31
CA ARG A 327 -4.05 14.17 7.51
C ARG A 327 -2.80 13.44 7.01
N PHE A 328 -2.17 12.63 7.86
CA PHE A 328 -1.05 11.79 7.45
C PHE A 328 -1.46 10.85 6.31
N LEU A 329 -2.59 10.16 6.42
CA LEU A 329 -3.10 9.26 5.38
C LEU A 329 -3.37 10.01 4.05
N ASN A 330 -3.92 11.24 4.13
CA ASN A 330 -4.09 12.09 2.94
C ASN A 330 -2.75 12.45 2.29
N MET A 331 -1.70 12.67 3.07
CA MET A 331 -0.38 13.04 2.59
C MET A 331 0.48 11.87 2.15
N LEU A 332 0.14 10.60 2.50
CA LEU A 332 0.89 9.41 2.08
C LEU A 332 0.91 9.31 0.55
N PRO A 333 2.07 9.40 -0.08
CA PRO A 333 2.13 9.29 -1.52
C PRO A 333 2.02 7.84 -1.99
N PRO A 334 1.50 7.57 -3.19
CA PRO A 334 1.56 6.25 -3.78
C PRO A 334 3.02 5.80 -3.90
N LYS A 335 3.26 4.51 -3.76
CA LYS A 335 4.57 3.92 -4.03
C LYS A 335 4.98 4.27 -5.47
N PRO A 336 6.24 4.70 -5.71
CA PRO A 336 6.70 4.87 -7.07
C PRO A 336 6.40 3.59 -7.84
N LYS A 337 5.54 3.68 -8.82
CA LYS A 337 5.33 2.58 -9.75
C LYS A 337 6.64 2.49 -10.52
N VAL A 338 7.23 1.32 -10.54
CA VAL A 338 8.41 1.09 -11.35
C VAL A 338 7.96 1.33 -12.80
N THR A 339 8.20 2.53 -13.29
CA THR A 339 8.14 2.89 -14.71
C THR A 339 9.40 2.38 -15.40
N SER A 340 9.98 1.29 -14.88
CA SER A 340 11.04 0.57 -15.54
C SER A 340 10.42 -0.14 -16.73
N ASP A 341 10.67 0.42 -17.86
CA ASP A 341 10.19 0.05 -19.18
C ASP A 341 8.68 0.26 -19.39
N ASP A 342 8.31 1.41 -19.97
CA ASP A 342 7.01 1.63 -20.65
C ASP A 342 6.74 0.55 -21.72
N ASN A 343 7.72 -0.30 -22.01
CA ASN A 343 7.67 -1.41 -22.97
C ASN A 343 7.24 -2.75 -22.35
N GLN A 344 7.09 -2.89 -21.01
CA GLN A 344 6.63 -4.16 -20.45
C GLN A 344 5.12 -4.30 -20.57
N PRO A 345 4.62 -5.47 -21.02
CA PRO A 345 3.20 -5.70 -21.17
C PRO A 345 2.48 -5.60 -19.82
N PRO A 346 1.25 -5.05 -19.80
CA PRO A 346 0.46 -4.97 -18.58
C PRO A 346 0.24 -6.37 -17.99
N LEU A 347 0.25 -6.43 -16.66
CA LEU A 347 0.08 -7.66 -15.91
C LEU A 347 -0.95 -7.47 -14.79
N VAL A 348 -2.00 -8.31 -14.81
CA VAL A 348 -3.03 -8.35 -13.78
C VAL A 348 -3.07 -9.75 -13.16
N TYR A 349 -2.96 -9.86 -11.83
CA TYR A 349 -3.22 -11.10 -11.11
C TYR A 349 -4.68 -11.18 -10.68
N ILE A 350 -5.38 -12.27 -11.05
CA ILE A 350 -6.80 -12.49 -10.79
C ILE A 350 -7.00 -13.00 -9.37
N ASP A 351 -7.87 -12.32 -8.59
CA ASP A 351 -8.22 -12.70 -7.22
C ASP A 351 -9.62 -13.29 -7.10
N GLU A 352 -10.62 -12.73 -7.80
CA GLU A 352 -12.00 -13.22 -7.73
C GLU A 352 -12.60 -13.33 -9.14
N ILE A 353 -13.55 -14.26 -9.30
CA ILE A 353 -14.23 -14.49 -10.58
C ILE A 353 -15.73 -14.52 -10.32
N TYR A 354 -16.49 -13.76 -11.09
CA TYR A 354 -17.94 -13.63 -10.98
C TYR A 354 -18.59 -13.98 -12.31
N ASN A 355 -19.82 -14.44 -12.25
CA ASN A 355 -20.73 -14.48 -13.39
C ASN A 355 -21.84 -13.46 -13.11
N VAL A 356 -21.89 -12.40 -13.90
CA VAL A 356 -22.82 -11.28 -13.71
C VAL A 356 -23.89 -11.33 -14.79
N SER A 357 -25.16 -11.40 -14.38
CA SER A 357 -26.28 -11.41 -15.31
C SER A 357 -26.25 -10.21 -16.26
N GLY A 358 -26.40 -10.46 -17.55
CA GLY A 358 -26.34 -9.42 -18.61
C GLY A 358 -24.92 -8.95 -18.98
N VAL A 359 -23.89 -9.28 -18.20
CA VAL A 359 -22.48 -8.90 -18.47
C VAL A 359 -21.63 -10.12 -18.86
N GLY A 360 -21.86 -11.25 -18.22
CA GLY A 360 -21.08 -12.48 -18.38
C GLY A 360 -19.97 -12.64 -17.36
N THR A 361 -18.81 -13.11 -17.82
CA THR A 361 -17.66 -13.36 -16.94
C THR A 361 -16.96 -12.07 -16.56
N VAL A 362 -16.84 -11.83 -15.26
CA VAL A 362 -16.14 -10.68 -14.68
C VAL A 362 -15.04 -11.16 -13.74
N VAL A 363 -13.84 -10.64 -13.88
CA VAL A 363 -12.71 -10.95 -13.00
C VAL A 363 -12.30 -9.72 -12.19
N LEU A 364 -12.04 -9.90 -10.90
CA LEU A 364 -11.41 -8.91 -10.04
C LEU A 364 -9.91 -9.21 -10.00
N GLY A 365 -9.09 -8.21 -10.23
CA GLY A 365 -7.64 -8.37 -10.21
C GLY A 365 -6.88 -7.13 -9.80
N SER A 366 -5.64 -7.36 -9.37
CA SER A 366 -4.66 -6.31 -9.05
C SER A 366 -3.75 -6.07 -10.25
N VAL A 367 -3.68 -4.83 -10.74
CA VAL A 367 -2.78 -4.42 -11.83
C VAL A 367 -1.39 -4.23 -11.24
N ILE A 368 -0.46 -5.13 -11.56
CA ILE A 368 0.91 -5.12 -11.03
C ILE A 368 1.79 -4.14 -11.79
N ARG A 369 1.63 -4.08 -13.11
CA ARG A 369 2.37 -3.18 -13.99
C ARG A 369 1.57 -2.82 -15.23
N GLY A 370 2.00 -1.76 -15.90
CA GLY A 370 1.44 -1.28 -17.17
C GLY A 370 0.05 -0.65 -17.01
N ASN A 371 -0.56 -0.40 -18.16
CA ASN A 371 -1.90 0.16 -18.31
C ASN A 371 -2.78 -0.82 -19.08
N VAL A 372 -3.98 -1.09 -18.57
CA VAL A 372 -5.00 -1.96 -19.19
C VAL A 372 -6.17 -1.09 -19.64
N LYS A 373 -6.60 -1.24 -20.89
CA LYS A 373 -7.65 -0.44 -21.50
C LYS A 373 -8.86 -1.29 -21.89
N THR A 374 -10.00 -0.64 -21.98
CA THR A 374 -11.19 -1.24 -22.63
C THR A 374 -10.89 -1.57 -24.08
N ASN A 375 -11.45 -2.66 -24.56
CA ASN A 375 -11.23 -3.26 -25.87
C ASN A 375 -9.85 -3.89 -26.11
N ASP A 376 -8.93 -3.90 -25.14
CA ASP A 376 -7.69 -4.65 -25.25
C ASP A 376 -7.97 -6.14 -25.47
N SER A 377 -7.18 -6.76 -26.36
CA SER A 377 -7.11 -8.21 -26.52
C SER A 377 -6.01 -8.74 -25.61
N CYS A 378 -6.38 -9.61 -24.68
CA CYS A 378 -5.48 -10.11 -23.64
C CYS A 378 -5.47 -11.63 -23.61
N TYR A 379 -4.38 -12.20 -23.11
CA TYR A 379 -4.27 -13.60 -22.76
C TYR A 379 -4.61 -13.79 -21.27
N ILE A 380 -5.50 -14.75 -20.97
CA ILE A 380 -5.87 -15.12 -19.60
C ILE A 380 -5.49 -16.57 -19.32
N GLY A 381 -4.81 -16.82 -18.20
CA GLY A 381 -4.32 -18.15 -17.81
C GLY A 381 -3.31 -18.10 -16.67
N PRO A 382 -2.55 -19.18 -16.45
CA PRO A 382 -2.55 -20.45 -17.18
C PRO A 382 -3.71 -21.37 -16.77
N THR A 383 -4.21 -22.15 -17.74
CA THR A 383 -5.15 -23.27 -17.51
C THR A 383 -4.48 -24.36 -16.68
N LYS A 384 -5.18 -25.47 -16.42
CA LYS A 384 -4.57 -26.64 -15.75
C LYS A 384 -3.43 -27.27 -16.58
N LEU A 385 -3.46 -27.11 -17.89
CA LEU A 385 -2.45 -27.61 -18.84
C LEU A 385 -1.32 -26.59 -19.09
N GLY A 386 -1.40 -25.39 -18.49
CA GLY A 386 -0.40 -24.35 -18.69
C GLY A 386 -0.67 -23.40 -19.85
N GLU A 387 -1.81 -23.52 -20.51
CA GLU A 387 -2.18 -22.76 -21.69
C GLU A 387 -2.84 -21.42 -21.30
N PHE A 388 -2.82 -20.47 -22.25
CA PHE A 388 -3.47 -19.17 -22.12
C PHE A 388 -4.53 -19.01 -23.22
N LYS A 389 -5.70 -18.49 -22.86
CA LYS A 389 -6.81 -18.21 -23.78
C LYS A 389 -6.82 -16.73 -24.14
N LEU A 390 -7.10 -16.41 -25.40
CA LEU A 390 -7.32 -15.04 -25.84
C LEU A 390 -8.72 -14.58 -25.42
N VAL A 391 -8.79 -13.40 -24.80
CA VAL A 391 -10.02 -12.75 -24.35
C VAL A 391 -10.02 -11.30 -24.74
N LYS A 392 -11.20 -10.68 -24.83
CA LYS A 392 -11.36 -9.25 -25.05
C LYS A 392 -11.95 -8.59 -23.81
N ILE A 393 -11.37 -7.48 -23.37
CA ILE A 393 -11.89 -6.67 -22.28
C ILE A 393 -13.06 -5.82 -22.80
N LYS A 394 -14.25 -6.03 -22.25
CA LYS A 394 -15.48 -5.30 -22.64
C LYS A 394 -15.65 -4.01 -21.86
N SER A 395 -15.40 -4.06 -20.56
CA SER A 395 -15.50 -2.91 -19.67
C SER A 395 -14.61 -3.08 -18.46
N ILE A 396 -14.24 -1.98 -17.86
CA ILE A 396 -13.43 -1.93 -16.65
C ILE A 396 -14.19 -1.10 -15.61
N GLN A 397 -14.24 -1.58 -14.37
CA GLN A 397 -14.74 -0.79 -13.26
C GLN A 397 -13.66 -0.67 -12.17
N LEU A 398 -13.47 0.57 -11.72
CA LEU A 398 -12.65 0.91 -10.57
C LEU A 398 -13.58 1.36 -9.45
N ASN A 399 -13.64 0.60 -8.35
CA ASN A 399 -14.54 0.89 -7.23
C ASN A 399 -15.99 1.14 -7.69
N ARG A 400 -16.52 0.27 -8.56
CA ARG A 400 -17.86 0.33 -9.19
C ARG A 400 -18.10 1.48 -10.18
N VAL A 401 -17.09 2.29 -10.49
CA VAL A 401 -17.16 3.34 -11.52
C VAL A 401 -16.57 2.81 -12.82
N PHE A 402 -17.29 2.97 -13.93
CA PHE A 402 -16.76 2.63 -15.26
C PHE A 402 -15.63 3.58 -15.65
N VAL A 403 -14.54 3.00 -16.12
CA VAL A 403 -13.35 3.72 -16.57
C VAL A 403 -12.84 3.11 -17.87
N ASP A 404 -12.18 3.94 -18.71
CA ASP A 404 -11.63 3.48 -19.98
C ASP A 404 -10.30 2.73 -19.81
N SER A 405 -9.57 3.02 -18.75
CA SER A 405 -8.30 2.36 -18.45
C SER A 405 -7.97 2.37 -16.97
N VAL A 406 -7.07 1.46 -16.57
CA VAL A 406 -6.51 1.39 -15.21
C VAL A 406 -5.01 1.14 -15.25
N ASN A 407 -4.30 1.78 -14.35
CA ASN A 407 -2.84 1.69 -14.21
C ASN A 407 -2.41 0.72 -13.11
N ALA A 408 -1.12 0.38 -13.11
CA ALA A 408 -0.47 -0.35 -12.03
C ALA A 408 -0.83 0.21 -10.64
N GLY A 409 -1.00 -0.68 -9.63
CA GLY A 409 -1.46 -0.36 -8.27
C GLY A 409 -2.99 -0.26 -8.12
N SER A 410 -3.75 -0.36 -9.24
CA SER A 410 -5.21 -0.40 -9.18
C SER A 410 -5.72 -1.80 -8.87
N ILE A 411 -6.82 -1.88 -8.11
CA ILE A 411 -7.63 -3.09 -7.97
C ILE A 411 -8.93 -2.81 -8.73
N ALA A 412 -9.17 -3.56 -9.80
CA ALA A 412 -10.28 -3.31 -10.71
C ALA A 412 -11.01 -4.59 -11.11
N THR A 413 -12.23 -4.45 -11.58
CA THR A 413 -12.99 -5.53 -12.21
C THR A 413 -12.98 -5.37 -13.71
N PHE A 414 -12.78 -6.49 -14.41
CA PHE A 414 -12.71 -6.56 -15.86
C PHE A 414 -13.79 -7.50 -16.37
N ALA A 415 -14.73 -7.01 -17.17
CA ALA A 415 -15.66 -7.85 -17.91
C ALA A 415 -14.92 -8.42 -19.12
N VAL A 416 -14.78 -9.73 -19.19
CA VAL A 416 -14.01 -10.42 -20.23
C VAL A 416 -14.92 -11.27 -21.12
N GLN A 417 -14.66 -11.24 -22.43
CA GLN A 417 -15.35 -12.04 -23.42
C GLN A 417 -14.39 -13.08 -24.01
N GLY A 418 -14.88 -14.29 -24.27
CA GLY A 418 -14.11 -15.38 -24.89
C GLY A 418 -13.73 -16.48 -23.90
N VAL A 419 -14.18 -16.38 -22.63
CA VAL A 419 -13.95 -17.41 -21.63
C VAL A 419 -15.10 -17.51 -20.64
N ASP A 420 -15.46 -18.71 -20.23
CA ASP A 420 -16.46 -18.98 -19.21
C ASP A 420 -15.81 -19.04 -17.82
N LYS A 421 -16.59 -18.71 -16.80
CA LYS A 421 -16.15 -18.69 -15.39
C LYS A 421 -15.52 -20.00 -14.95
N GLU A 422 -16.05 -21.14 -15.38
CA GLU A 422 -15.61 -22.50 -15.02
C GLU A 422 -14.18 -22.79 -15.47
N ASN A 423 -13.71 -22.09 -16.50
CA ASN A 423 -12.35 -22.20 -17.03
C ASN A 423 -11.34 -21.29 -16.32
N LEU A 424 -11.82 -20.44 -15.42
CA LEU A 424 -11.00 -19.46 -14.70
C LEU A 424 -10.79 -19.89 -13.25
N ARG A 425 -9.70 -19.41 -12.68
CA ARG A 425 -9.35 -19.60 -11.27
C ARG A 425 -8.56 -18.44 -10.71
N LYS A 426 -8.57 -18.31 -9.40
CA LYS A 426 -7.65 -17.41 -8.68
C LYS A 426 -6.20 -17.79 -8.97
N GLY A 427 -5.34 -16.80 -9.08
CA GLY A 427 -3.92 -16.96 -9.41
C GLY A 427 -3.61 -16.98 -10.89
N MET A 428 -4.60 -16.99 -11.78
CA MET A 428 -4.39 -16.70 -13.19
C MET A 428 -3.97 -15.25 -13.39
N VAL A 429 -3.35 -14.99 -14.53
CA VAL A 429 -3.00 -13.64 -14.94
C VAL A 429 -3.72 -13.22 -16.22
N LEU A 430 -3.79 -11.91 -16.43
CA LEU A 430 -4.26 -11.29 -17.66
C LEU A 430 -3.16 -10.35 -18.15
N THR A 431 -2.77 -10.49 -19.43
CA THR A 431 -1.69 -9.71 -20.07
C THR A 431 -1.92 -9.63 -21.58
N VAL A 432 -1.36 -8.62 -22.25
CA VAL A 432 -1.55 -8.42 -23.71
C VAL A 432 -0.62 -9.31 -24.54
N GLU A 433 0.51 -9.73 -24.02
CA GLU A 433 1.43 -10.64 -24.71
C GLU A 433 1.22 -12.08 -24.24
N LYS A 434 1.39 -13.05 -25.18
CA LYS A 434 1.23 -14.47 -24.86
C LYS A 434 2.34 -14.92 -23.91
N PRO A 435 2.04 -15.17 -22.64
CA PRO A 435 3.04 -15.54 -21.65
C PRO A 435 3.33 -17.04 -21.67
N LYS A 436 4.42 -17.43 -20.96
CA LYS A 436 4.72 -18.83 -20.63
C LYS A 436 4.33 -19.14 -19.18
N SER A 437 3.97 -20.37 -18.91
CA SER A 437 3.77 -20.90 -17.56
C SER A 437 4.88 -21.88 -17.20
N TYR A 438 5.18 -21.98 -15.90
CA TYR A 438 6.30 -22.80 -15.42
C TYR A 438 5.82 -23.74 -14.31
N LYS A 439 6.31 -24.97 -14.34
CA LYS A 439 6.05 -25.95 -13.29
C LYS A 439 7.21 -26.01 -12.28
N ARG A 440 8.43 -25.74 -12.74
CA ARG A 440 9.65 -25.76 -11.92
C ARG A 440 10.34 -24.40 -11.94
N PHE A 441 10.99 -24.08 -10.86
CA PHE A 441 11.78 -22.86 -10.73
C PHE A 441 12.85 -23.02 -9.65
N ARG A 442 13.93 -22.27 -9.78
CA ARG A 442 14.97 -22.11 -8.77
C ARG A 442 14.67 -20.87 -7.94
N ALA A 443 14.89 -20.95 -6.65
CA ALA A 443 14.68 -19.83 -5.75
C ALA A 443 15.75 -19.79 -4.67
N ARG A 444 16.12 -18.60 -4.24
CA ARG A 444 16.84 -18.39 -2.99
C ARG A 444 15.84 -18.21 -1.88
N ILE A 445 15.92 -19.04 -0.85
CA ILE A 445 14.97 -19.02 0.27
C ILE A 445 15.66 -18.74 1.58
N VAL A 446 14.86 -18.22 2.53
CA VAL A 446 15.22 -18.08 3.96
C VAL A 446 14.15 -18.81 4.77
N VAL A 447 14.59 -19.72 5.64
CA VAL A 447 13.71 -20.43 6.57
C VAL A 447 13.53 -19.58 7.82
N LEU A 448 12.37 -18.95 7.97
CA LEU A 448 12.07 -18.09 9.13
C LEU A 448 11.79 -18.90 10.40
N HIS A 449 11.10 -20.02 10.23
CA HIS A 449 10.80 -20.96 11.31
C HIS A 449 10.50 -22.35 10.75
N HIS A 450 11.10 -23.37 11.36
CA HIS A 450 10.75 -24.78 11.16
C HIS A 450 11.01 -25.55 12.46
N PRO A 451 10.08 -26.40 12.92
CA PRO A 451 10.25 -27.10 14.19
C PRO A 451 11.40 -28.11 14.21
N THR A 452 11.79 -28.64 13.04
CA THR A 452 12.86 -29.64 12.90
C THR A 452 13.80 -29.26 11.74
N THR A 453 13.78 -30.04 10.64
CA THR A 453 14.60 -29.83 9.44
C THR A 453 13.79 -30.02 8.17
N ILE A 454 14.02 -29.18 7.18
CA ILE A 454 13.50 -29.34 5.82
C ILE A 454 14.50 -30.16 5.01
N LYS A 455 14.01 -31.17 4.28
CA LYS A 455 14.78 -32.03 3.38
C LYS A 455 14.16 -32.04 1.98
N GLU A 456 14.87 -32.59 1.03
CA GLU A 456 14.31 -32.90 -0.29
C GLU A 456 13.03 -33.71 -0.17
N GLY A 457 12.08 -33.41 -1.03
CA GLY A 457 10.74 -34.00 -0.96
C GLY A 457 9.76 -33.28 -0.03
N TYR A 458 10.21 -32.32 0.78
CA TYR A 458 9.31 -31.52 1.62
C TYR A 458 8.27 -30.79 0.76
N VAL A 459 7.05 -30.73 1.29
CA VAL A 459 5.92 -30.06 0.60
C VAL A 459 5.44 -28.92 1.46
N ALA A 460 5.31 -27.74 0.85
CA ALA A 460 4.75 -26.56 1.48
C ALA A 460 3.75 -25.87 0.56
N THR A 461 2.88 -25.04 1.10
CA THR A 461 2.02 -24.15 0.31
C THR A 461 2.77 -22.86 0.00
N LEU A 462 2.92 -22.55 -1.27
CA LEU A 462 3.49 -21.31 -1.78
C LEU A 462 2.39 -20.26 -1.93
N HIS A 463 2.69 -19.04 -1.54
CA HIS A 463 1.88 -17.85 -1.73
C HIS A 463 2.69 -16.80 -2.49
N LEU A 464 2.21 -16.43 -3.68
CA LEU A 464 2.80 -15.40 -4.53
C LEU A 464 1.66 -14.63 -5.20
N TYR A 465 1.52 -13.35 -4.93
CA TYR A 465 0.34 -12.58 -5.30
C TYR A 465 -0.95 -13.34 -4.93
N THR A 466 -1.78 -13.65 -5.91
CA THR A 466 -3.01 -14.43 -5.73
C THR A 466 -2.83 -15.93 -5.96
N ILE A 467 -1.63 -16.36 -6.37
CA ILE A 467 -1.28 -17.79 -6.50
C ILE A 467 -1.19 -18.42 -5.12
N ARG A 468 -1.86 -19.55 -4.98
CA ARG A 468 -1.78 -20.42 -3.82
C ARG A 468 -1.76 -21.86 -4.27
N GLN A 469 -0.59 -22.49 -4.19
CA GLN A 469 -0.44 -23.88 -4.62
C GLN A 469 0.62 -24.62 -3.78
N ALA A 470 0.47 -25.93 -3.61
CA ALA A 470 1.50 -26.76 -3.01
C ALA A 470 2.71 -26.86 -3.95
N VAL A 471 3.89 -26.73 -3.35
CA VAL A 471 5.18 -26.90 -4.02
C VAL A 471 6.00 -27.96 -3.30
N LYS A 472 6.75 -28.74 -4.05
CA LYS A 472 7.69 -29.74 -3.56
C LYS A 472 9.11 -29.24 -3.73
N PHE A 473 9.92 -29.36 -2.68
CA PHE A 473 11.36 -29.11 -2.74
C PHE A 473 12.03 -30.28 -3.45
N ARG A 474 12.52 -30.08 -4.67
CA ARG A 474 13.14 -31.10 -5.50
C ARG A 474 14.62 -31.22 -5.25
N GLU A 475 15.31 -30.09 -5.15
CA GLU A 475 16.74 -30.01 -4.88
C GLU A 475 16.99 -28.98 -3.80
N ILE A 476 17.88 -29.29 -2.89
CA ILE A 476 18.36 -28.40 -1.83
C ILE A 476 19.88 -28.44 -1.89
N SER A 477 20.52 -27.27 -1.96
CA SER A 477 21.99 -27.18 -2.03
C SER A 477 22.73 -27.70 -0.77
N SER A 478 21.98 -28.04 0.28
CA SER A 478 22.48 -28.58 1.54
C SER A 478 21.71 -29.84 1.94
N ARG A 479 22.29 -30.69 2.78
CA ARG A 479 21.66 -31.94 3.21
C ARG A 479 20.30 -31.76 3.91
N TYR A 480 20.11 -30.63 4.59
CA TYR A 480 18.88 -30.21 5.26
C TYR A 480 18.92 -28.72 5.59
N LEU A 481 17.77 -28.13 5.86
CA LEU A 481 17.63 -26.73 6.27
C LEU A 481 17.00 -26.63 7.67
N ARG A 482 17.42 -25.62 8.41
CA ARG A 482 16.90 -25.25 9.74
C ARG A 482 16.43 -23.80 9.75
N THR A 483 15.79 -23.41 10.82
CA THR A 483 15.45 -22.01 11.09
C THR A 483 16.69 -21.12 11.00
N GLY A 484 16.61 -20.04 10.20
CA GLY A 484 17.71 -19.11 9.94
C GLY A 484 18.52 -19.40 8.69
N ASP A 485 18.44 -20.62 8.14
CA ASP A 485 19.22 -20.98 6.95
C ASP A 485 18.74 -20.24 5.71
N THR A 486 19.71 -19.85 4.89
CA THR A 486 19.50 -19.25 3.56
C THR A 486 20.20 -20.11 2.52
N THR A 487 19.46 -20.54 1.49
CA THR A 487 20.03 -21.41 0.44
C THR A 487 19.26 -21.30 -0.86
N GLU A 488 19.84 -21.87 -1.94
CA GLU A 488 19.14 -22.08 -3.20
C GLU A 488 18.45 -23.44 -3.20
N VAL A 489 17.24 -23.47 -3.77
CA VAL A 489 16.41 -24.66 -3.89
C VAL A 489 15.74 -24.70 -5.25
N VAL A 490 15.50 -25.89 -5.77
CA VAL A 490 14.59 -26.11 -6.89
C VAL A 490 13.25 -26.53 -6.34
N MET A 491 12.20 -25.81 -6.72
CA MET A 491 10.83 -26.06 -6.30
C MET A 491 9.96 -26.43 -7.50
N GLU A 492 8.99 -27.28 -7.28
CA GLU A 492 8.03 -27.71 -8.30
C GLU A 492 6.60 -27.57 -7.81
N PHE A 493 5.74 -26.92 -8.58
CA PHE A 493 4.30 -26.90 -8.37
C PHE A 493 3.72 -28.30 -8.54
N LEU A 494 2.95 -28.79 -7.54
CA LEU A 494 2.46 -30.18 -7.56
C LEU A 494 1.32 -30.40 -8.56
N TYR A 495 0.41 -29.43 -8.68
CA TYR A 495 -0.83 -29.68 -9.39
C TYR A 495 -0.83 -29.18 -10.84
N ARG A 496 -0.26 -27.98 -11.07
CA ARG A 496 -0.31 -27.33 -12.39
C ARG A 496 0.80 -26.28 -12.53
N PRO A 497 1.19 -25.93 -13.75
CA PRO A 497 2.08 -24.81 -13.96
C PRO A 497 1.39 -23.47 -13.62
N GLU A 498 2.16 -22.49 -13.20
CA GLU A 498 1.72 -21.14 -12.86
C GLU A 498 2.49 -20.10 -13.67
N TYR A 499 1.92 -18.91 -13.80
CA TYR A 499 2.67 -17.77 -14.32
C TYR A 499 3.49 -17.15 -13.21
N ILE A 500 4.79 -17.20 -13.36
CA ILE A 500 5.78 -16.64 -12.43
C ILE A 500 6.89 -15.95 -13.18
N GLU A 501 7.57 -15.01 -12.56
CA GLU A 501 8.68 -14.25 -13.12
C GLU A 501 9.90 -14.27 -12.20
N LYS A 502 11.08 -14.12 -12.79
CA LYS A 502 12.32 -13.92 -12.04
C LYS A 502 12.25 -12.66 -11.20
N GLY A 503 12.76 -12.71 -9.98
CA GLY A 503 12.74 -11.59 -9.04
C GLY A 503 11.48 -11.52 -8.17
N GLN A 504 10.43 -12.29 -8.46
CA GLN A 504 9.23 -12.31 -7.62
C GLN A 504 9.50 -12.92 -6.25
N ILE A 505 8.93 -12.30 -5.22
CA ILE A 505 9.04 -12.73 -3.83
C ILE A 505 7.81 -13.56 -3.48
N PHE A 506 8.02 -14.71 -2.87
CA PHE A 506 6.96 -15.57 -2.38
C PHE A 506 7.16 -15.96 -0.92
N VAL A 507 6.08 -16.38 -0.28
CA VAL A 507 6.09 -16.98 1.05
C VAL A 507 5.73 -18.45 0.91
N PHE A 508 6.46 -19.35 1.57
CA PHE A 508 6.04 -20.74 1.71
C PHE A 508 5.73 -21.09 3.16
N ARG A 509 4.73 -21.94 3.32
CA ARG A 509 4.21 -22.30 4.63
C ARG A 509 3.69 -23.74 4.68
N GLU A 510 3.96 -24.43 5.79
CA GLU A 510 3.33 -25.72 6.15
C GLU A 510 3.26 -25.85 7.66
N GLY A 511 2.06 -25.97 8.23
CA GLY A 511 1.87 -26.00 9.68
C GLY A 511 2.51 -24.79 10.37
N ARG A 512 3.53 -25.05 11.20
CA ARG A 512 4.34 -24.01 11.87
C ARG A 512 5.51 -23.52 11.03
N THR A 513 5.85 -24.22 9.95
CA THR A 513 6.94 -23.83 9.05
C THR A 513 6.59 -22.57 8.29
N ARG A 514 7.54 -21.66 8.20
CA ARG A 514 7.44 -20.38 7.49
C ARG A 514 8.76 -20.05 6.83
N GLY A 515 8.72 -19.59 5.61
CA GLY A 515 9.89 -19.09 4.92
C GLY A 515 9.52 -18.14 3.81
N LEU A 516 10.51 -17.43 3.33
CA LEU A 516 10.44 -16.49 2.23
C LEU A 516 11.37 -16.95 1.14
N GLY A 517 11.04 -16.64 -0.11
CA GLY A 517 11.92 -16.89 -1.24
C GLY A 517 11.80 -15.82 -2.30
N ILE A 518 12.85 -15.71 -3.10
CA ILE A 518 12.89 -14.95 -4.34
C ILE A 518 13.20 -15.88 -5.49
N ILE A 519 12.41 -15.81 -6.56
CA ILE A 519 12.63 -16.62 -7.75
C ILE A 519 13.89 -16.11 -8.47
N THR A 520 14.87 -16.99 -8.66
CA THR A 520 16.14 -16.66 -9.32
C THR A 520 16.20 -17.14 -10.76
N GLU A 521 15.49 -18.25 -11.08
CA GLU A 521 15.49 -18.85 -12.42
C GLU A 521 14.18 -19.60 -12.67
N LEU A 522 13.70 -19.57 -13.91
CA LEU A 522 12.53 -20.31 -14.39
C LEU A 522 13.02 -21.55 -15.13
N LEU A 523 12.54 -22.73 -14.73
CA LEU A 523 12.94 -24.01 -15.28
C LEU A 523 11.78 -24.62 -16.09
N GLU A 524 12.08 -25.25 -17.20
CA GLU A 524 11.08 -25.93 -18.05
C GLU A 524 10.49 -27.19 -17.42
#